data_10ee361551330ed23d38aaae42d58ee9
#
_entry.id   10ee361551330ed23d38aaae42d58ee9
#
_cell.length_a   1.000
_cell.length_b   1.000
_cell.length_c   1.000
_cell.angle_alpha   90.00
_cell.angle_beta   90.00
_cell.angle_gamma   90.00
#
_symmetry.space_group_name_H-M   'P 1'
#
loop_
_entity.id
_entity.type
_entity.pdbx_description
1 polymer ?
#
loop_
_entity_poly.entity_id
_entity_poly.type
_entity_poly.pdbx_seq_one_letter_code
_entity_poly.pdbx_strand_id
1 'polypeptide(L)'
;LGQEGCENIEAVASDGARGFLSATRAFAKKALIVLDHFHVKKYLNDALDTVRREELNKARKENNDELSQILHCNQRFILMQNKKSKRKQDILNRLSILNERLYHAMLLKEQFLTVYKARDQKAARMNLKVWIIAALKSKILAFVELGNKFFRKRHFILNYFVCNIT
;
A
#
# COMPACT_ATOMS: atom_id res chain seq x y z
N LEU A 1 5.91 31.77 -0.10
CA LEU A 1 6.05 31.82 -1.55
C LEU A 1 5.01 32.81 -2.03
N GLY A 2 5.38 33.90 -2.72
CA GLY A 2 4.41 34.79 -3.37
C GLY A 2 3.65 34.09 -4.50
N GLN A 3 2.71 34.79 -5.14
CA GLN A 3 1.89 34.21 -6.21
C GLN A 3 2.74 33.67 -7.37
N GLU A 4 3.79 34.40 -7.75
CA GLU A 4 4.74 34.01 -8.80
C GLU A 4 5.51 32.72 -8.42
N GLY A 5 5.90 32.56 -7.15
CA GLY A 5 6.56 31.34 -6.65
C GLY A 5 5.65 30.12 -6.68
N CYS A 6 4.36 30.30 -6.47
CA CYS A 6 3.36 29.19 -6.56
C CYS A 6 3.10 28.77 -8.01
N GLU A 7 3.14 29.69 -8.97
CA GLU A 7 2.92 29.39 -10.39
C GLU A 7 4.07 28.61 -11.03
N ASN A 8 5.27 28.68 -10.44
CA ASN A 8 6.47 27.97 -10.89
C ASN A 8 6.63 26.56 -10.30
N ILE A 9 5.71 26.12 -9.43
CA ILE A 9 5.76 24.76 -8.87
C ILE A 9 5.34 23.75 -9.94
N GLU A 10 6.27 22.88 -10.31
CA GLU A 10 6.03 21.83 -11.33
C GLU A 10 5.38 20.58 -10.75
N ALA A 11 5.71 20.21 -9.50
CA ALA A 11 5.16 19.01 -8.86
C ALA A 11 5.12 19.15 -7.34
N VAL A 12 4.14 18.47 -6.72
CA VAL A 12 3.89 18.49 -5.28
C VAL A 12 3.65 17.07 -4.77
N ALA A 13 4.51 16.59 -3.88
CA ALA A 13 4.28 15.33 -3.17
C ALA A 13 3.36 15.54 -1.96
N SER A 14 2.35 14.69 -1.79
CA SER A 14 1.33 14.81 -0.75
C SER A 14 0.84 13.43 -0.30
N ASP A 15 0.33 13.37 0.94
CA ASP A 15 -0.43 12.22 1.46
C ASP A 15 -1.83 12.09 0.83
N GLY A 16 -2.23 13.09 0.05
CA GLY A 16 -3.54 13.18 -0.58
C GLY A 16 -4.65 13.66 0.35
N ALA A 17 -4.32 14.42 1.41
CA ALA A 17 -5.29 15.09 2.26
C ALA A 17 -6.09 16.13 1.46
N ARG A 18 -7.42 16.20 1.69
CA ARG A 18 -8.34 17.04 0.89
C ARG A 18 -7.95 18.52 0.92
N GLY A 19 -7.62 19.06 2.10
CA GLY A 19 -7.23 20.47 2.24
C GLY A 19 -5.98 20.81 1.44
N PHE A 20 -4.97 19.94 1.49
CA PHE A 20 -3.73 20.12 0.74
C PHE A 20 -3.96 20.03 -0.78
N LEU A 21 -4.77 19.08 -1.23
CA LEU A 21 -5.15 18.97 -2.65
C LEU A 21 -5.91 20.19 -3.14
N SER A 22 -6.82 20.75 -2.31
CA SER A 22 -7.56 21.96 -2.65
C SER A 22 -6.63 23.18 -2.73
N ALA A 23 -5.72 23.33 -1.75
CA ALA A 23 -4.75 24.42 -1.77
C ALA A 23 -3.81 24.32 -2.99
N THR A 24 -3.27 23.14 -3.29
CA THR A 24 -2.43 22.95 -4.48
C THR A 24 -3.16 23.34 -5.77
N ARG A 25 -4.40 22.91 -5.93
CA ARG A 25 -5.21 23.26 -7.11
C ARG A 25 -5.55 24.74 -7.20
N ALA A 26 -5.69 25.44 -6.07
CA ALA A 26 -5.97 26.86 -6.04
C ALA A 26 -4.72 27.72 -6.36
N PHE A 27 -3.57 27.37 -5.78
CA PHE A 27 -2.38 28.22 -5.81
C PHE A 27 -1.28 27.72 -6.75
N ALA A 28 -1.17 26.42 -7.00
CA ALA A 28 -0.17 25.80 -7.88
C ALA A 28 -0.86 25.01 -9.01
N LYS A 29 -1.64 25.70 -9.82
CA LYS A 29 -2.55 25.11 -10.83
C LYS A 29 -1.85 24.23 -11.86
N LYS A 30 -0.58 24.50 -12.16
CA LYS A 30 0.26 23.75 -13.14
C LYS A 30 0.93 22.54 -12.50
N ALA A 31 0.97 22.47 -11.17
CA ALA A 31 1.71 21.45 -10.45
C ALA A 31 1.07 20.06 -10.61
N LEU A 32 1.90 19.07 -10.95
CA LEU A 32 1.52 17.67 -10.89
C LEU A 32 1.46 17.20 -9.43
N ILE A 33 0.31 16.69 -9.01
CA ILE A 33 0.17 16.13 -7.67
C ILE A 33 0.65 14.68 -7.69
N VAL A 34 1.61 14.36 -6.85
CA VAL A 34 2.15 13.00 -6.66
C VAL A 34 1.74 12.49 -5.30
N LEU A 35 1.21 11.26 -5.25
CA LEU A 35 0.96 10.60 -3.97
C LEU A 35 2.29 10.11 -3.40
N ASP A 36 2.65 10.63 -2.22
CA ASP A 36 3.89 10.29 -1.53
C ASP A 36 4.02 8.77 -1.35
N HIS A 37 5.14 8.25 -1.84
CA HIS A 37 5.48 6.83 -1.80
C HIS A 37 5.54 6.26 -0.37
N PHE A 38 5.99 7.05 0.61
CA PHE A 38 5.98 6.66 2.01
C PHE A 38 4.54 6.42 2.50
N HIS A 39 3.61 7.31 2.15
CA HIS A 39 2.20 7.16 2.52
C HIS A 39 1.53 5.99 1.81
N VAL A 40 1.89 5.69 0.57
CA VAL A 40 1.41 4.49 -0.11
C VAL A 40 1.86 3.22 0.62
N LYS A 41 3.15 3.15 1.01
CA LYS A 41 3.67 2.02 1.82
C LYS A 41 2.98 1.92 3.17
N LYS A 42 2.71 3.06 3.82
CA LYS A 42 1.96 3.10 5.07
C LYS A 42 0.56 2.51 4.90
N TYR A 43 -0.19 2.93 3.88
CA TYR A 43 -1.54 2.38 3.62
C TYR A 43 -1.53 0.86 3.40
N LEU A 44 -0.54 0.33 2.70
CA LEU A 44 -0.38 -1.12 2.50
C LEU A 44 -0.07 -1.84 3.82
N ASN A 45 0.77 -1.24 4.66
CA ASN A 45 1.09 -1.78 5.98
C ASN A 45 -0.11 -1.75 6.91
N ASP A 46 -0.85 -0.64 6.94
CA ASP A 46 -2.04 -0.47 7.76
C ASP A 46 -3.13 -1.49 7.38
N ALA A 47 -3.37 -1.70 6.08
CA ALA A 47 -4.31 -2.71 5.59
C ALA A 47 -3.87 -4.13 5.99
N LEU A 48 -2.59 -4.47 5.85
CA LEU A 48 -2.07 -5.77 6.25
C LEU A 48 -2.15 -5.97 7.77
N ASP A 49 -1.83 -4.95 8.57
CA ASP A 49 -1.92 -5.02 10.04
C ASP A 49 -3.37 -5.17 10.52
N THR A 50 -4.31 -4.56 9.82
CA THR A 50 -5.75 -4.76 10.07
C THR A 50 -6.11 -6.23 9.92
N VAL A 51 -5.74 -6.86 8.81
CA VAL A 51 -5.99 -8.30 8.59
C VAL A 51 -5.31 -9.15 9.66
N ARG A 52 -4.04 -8.86 9.97
CA ARG A 52 -3.31 -9.59 11.02
C ARG A 52 -4.04 -9.52 12.37
N ARG A 53 -4.53 -8.34 12.77
CA ARG A 53 -5.26 -8.16 14.04
C ARG A 53 -6.58 -8.90 14.05
N GLU A 54 -7.33 -8.88 12.94
CA GLU A 54 -8.57 -9.64 12.80
C GLU A 54 -8.31 -11.14 12.98
N GLU A 55 -7.30 -11.67 12.29
CA GLU A 55 -6.93 -13.09 12.39
C GLU A 55 -6.38 -13.46 13.77
N LEU A 56 -5.61 -12.57 14.42
CA LEU A 56 -5.15 -12.76 15.79
C LEU A 56 -6.33 -12.86 16.77
N ASN A 57 -7.30 -11.95 16.64
CA ASN A 57 -8.47 -11.96 17.50
C ASN A 57 -9.34 -13.21 17.27
N LYS A 58 -9.43 -13.67 16.02
CA LYS A 58 -10.11 -14.92 15.66
C LYS A 58 -9.40 -16.12 16.30
N ALA A 59 -8.08 -16.24 16.10
CA ALA A 59 -7.27 -17.33 16.65
C ALA A 59 -7.39 -17.42 18.19
N ARG A 60 -7.40 -16.27 18.88
CA ARG A 60 -7.61 -16.21 20.33
C ARG A 60 -8.99 -16.73 20.77
N LYS A 61 -10.04 -16.38 20.02
CA LYS A 61 -11.42 -16.84 20.31
C LYS A 61 -11.59 -18.34 20.06
N GLU A 62 -10.83 -18.89 19.12
CA GLU A 62 -10.84 -20.31 18.74
C GLU A 62 -9.85 -21.15 19.57
N ASN A 63 -9.15 -20.53 20.55
CA ASN A 63 -8.10 -21.14 21.36
C ASN A 63 -6.96 -21.78 20.49
N ASN A 64 -6.66 -21.16 19.35
CA ASN A 64 -5.57 -21.56 18.48
C ASN A 64 -4.28 -20.85 18.94
N ASP A 65 -3.61 -21.43 19.94
CA ASP A 65 -2.42 -20.84 20.56
C ASP A 65 -1.25 -20.73 19.59
N GLU A 66 -1.04 -21.71 18.72
CA GLU A 66 0.03 -21.68 17.72
C GLU A 66 -0.11 -20.46 16.80
N LEU A 67 -1.26 -20.29 16.18
CA LEU A 67 -1.52 -19.16 15.27
C LEU A 67 -1.47 -17.83 16.02
N SER A 68 -2.07 -17.75 17.21
CA SER A 68 -2.03 -16.58 18.08
C SER A 68 -0.60 -16.13 18.36
N GLN A 69 0.27 -17.06 18.75
CA GLN A 69 1.66 -16.78 19.04
C GLN A 69 2.42 -16.31 17.79
N ILE A 70 2.23 -16.98 16.65
CA ILE A 70 2.85 -16.57 15.39
C ILE A 70 2.46 -15.13 15.03
N LEU A 71 1.16 -14.79 15.07
CA LEU A 71 0.65 -13.49 14.68
C LEU A 71 1.05 -12.35 15.62
N HIS A 72 1.16 -12.66 16.93
CA HIS A 72 1.58 -11.69 17.94
C HIS A 72 3.09 -11.45 17.92
N CYS A 73 3.91 -12.51 18.02
CA CYS A 73 5.36 -12.38 18.18
C CYS A 73 6.08 -11.98 16.89
N ASN A 74 5.46 -12.19 15.72
CA ASN A 74 6.10 -11.94 14.43
C ASN A 74 5.50 -10.75 13.66
N GLN A 75 4.77 -9.85 14.32
CA GLN A 75 4.18 -8.66 13.69
C GLN A 75 5.19 -7.92 12.80
N ARG A 76 6.37 -7.62 13.32
CA ARG A 76 7.41 -6.89 12.58
C ARG A 76 7.81 -7.62 11.28
N PHE A 77 7.97 -8.94 11.31
CA PHE A 77 8.36 -9.73 10.14
C PHE A 77 7.23 -9.82 9.10
N ILE A 78 5.98 -9.90 9.55
CA ILE A 78 4.79 -9.90 8.69
C ILE A 78 4.69 -8.55 7.96
N LEU A 79 4.89 -7.43 8.67
CA LEU A 79 4.75 -6.08 8.12
C LEU A 79 5.98 -5.59 7.34
N MET A 80 7.17 -6.18 7.54
CA MET A 80 8.38 -5.75 6.82
C MET A 80 8.35 -6.16 5.35
N GLN A 81 8.74 -5.21 4.49
CA GLN A 81 9.02 -5.47 3.08
C GLN A 81 10.44 -6.01 2.87
N ASN A 82 10.58 -6.94 1.92
CA ASN A 82 11.86 -7.31 1.25
C ASN A 82 13.07 -7.75 2.08
N LYS A 83 12.93 -8.14 3.33
CA LYS A 83 14.05 -8.86 3.94
C LYS A 83 13.92 -10.35 3.65
N LYS A 84 14.77 -10.87 2.76
CA LYS A 84 15.01 -12.30 2.51
C LYS A 84 15.75 -12.91 3.70
N SER A 85 15.16 -12.92 4.90
CA SER A 85 15.72 -13.65 6.02
C SER A 85 15.09 -15.06 6.06
N LYS A 86 15.87 -16.07 6.40
CA LYS A 86 15.39 -17.44 6.61
C LYS A 86 14.17 -17.45 7.56
N ARG A 87 14.25 -16.69 8.65
CA ARG A 87 13.13 -16.54 9.61
C ARG A 87 11.85 -16.02 8.98
N LYS A 88 11.95 -15.02 8.07
CA LYS A 88 10.76 -14.50 7.37
C LYS A 88 10.16 -15.56 6.46
N GLN A 89 10.99 -16.32 5.74
CA GLN A 89 10.53 -17.38 4.85
C GLN A 89 9.83 -18.49 5.64
N ASP A 90 10.38 -18.90 6.79
CA ASP A 90 9.76 -19.88 7.66
C ASP A 90 8.39 -19.42 8.17
N ILE A 91 8.26 -18.14 8.57
CA ILE A 91 6.97 -17.56 8.97
C ILE A 91 5.99 -17.56 7.80
N LEU A 92 6.42 -17.17 6.60
CA LEU A 92 5.57 -17.17 5.40
C LEU A 92 5.08 -18.59 5.07
N ASN A 93 5.98 -19.59 5.11
CA ASN A 93 5.63 -20.98 4.86
C ASN A 93 4.61 -21.50 5.88
N ARG A 94 4.78 -21.16 7.16
CA ARG A 94 3.80 -21.53 8.20
C ARG A 94 2.46 -20.84 8.00
N LEU A 95 2.45 -19.55 7.69
CA LEU A 95 1.22 -18.78 7.46
C LEU A 95 0.48 -19.23 6.21
N SER A 96 1.17 -19.70 5.17
CA SER A 96 0.50 -20.23 3.97
C SER A 96 -0.36 -21.45 4.25
N ILE A 97 -0.02 -22.20 5.32
CA ILE A 97 -0.76 -23.39 5.75
C ILE A 97 -1.80 -23.03 6.83
N LEU A 98 -1.41 -22.20 7.79
CA LEU A 98 -2.23 -21.93 8.98
C LEU A 98 -3.25 -20.82 8.78
N ASN A 99 -3.00 -19.88 7.85
CA ASN A 99 -3.88 -18.74 7.63
C ASN A 99 -3.80 -18.21 6.18
N GLU A 100 -4.55 -18.84 5.29
CA GLU A 100 -4.60 -18.48 3.86
C GLU A 100 -4.98 -17.01 3.63
N ARG A 101 -5.92 -16.47 4.42
CA ARG A 101 -6.38 -15.08 4.27
C ARG A 101 -5.26 -14.07 4.53
N LEU A 102 -4.50 -14.23 5.61
CA LEU A 102 -3.37 -13.35 5.91
C LEU A 102 -2.24 -13.53 4.90
N TYR A 103 -1.95 -14.78 4.51
CA TYR A 103 -0.95 -15.07 3.48
C TYR A 103 -1.30 -14.37 2.16
N HIS A 104 -2.56 -14.44 1.73
CA HIS A 104 -3.04 -13.73 0.54
C HIS A 104 -2.90 -12.20 0.68
N ALA A 105 -3.21 -11.64 1.84
CA ALA A 105 -2.99 -10.21 2.13
C ALA A 105 -1.51 -9.81 2.01
N MET A 106 -0.59 -10.67 2.46
CA MET A 106 0.86 -10.44 2.31
C MET A 106 1.29 -10.47 0.84
N LEU A 107 0.77 -11.41 0.05
CA LEU A 107 1.05 -11.46 -1.40
C LEU A 107 0.54 -10.21 -2.12
N LEU A 108 -0.67 -9.74 -1.82
CA LEU A 108 -1.21 -8.49 -2.37
C LEU A 108 -0.32 -7.30 -2.05
N LYS A 109 0.16 -7.20 -0.81
CA LYS A 109 1.08 -6.13 -0.44
C LYS A 109 2.40 -6.21 -1.23
N GLU A 110 2.99 -7.38 -1.36
CA GLU A 110 4.24 -7.57 -2.11
C GLU A 110 4.05 -7.32 -3.61
N GLN A 111 2.94 -7.76 -4.18
CA GLN A 111 2.61 -7.51 -5.58
C GLN A 111 2.54 -6.00 -5.89
N PHE A 112 2.06 -5.16 -4.96
CA PHE A 112 2.03 -3.71 -5.18
C PHE A 112 3.40 -3.12 -5.47
N LEU A 113 4.49 -3.72 -4.95
CA LEU A 113 5.84 -3.23 -5.20
C LEU A 113 6.22 -3.24 -6.67
N THR A 114 5.59 -4.10 -7.49
CA THR A 114 5.83 -4.15 -8.93
C THR A 114 5.39 -2.86 -9.63
N VAL A 115 4.47 -2.09 -9.03
CA VAL A 115 4.04 -0.79 -9.56
C VAL A 115 5.23 0.17 -9.59
N TYR A 116 5.90 0.38 -8.45
CA TYR A 116 7.03 1.32 -8.36
C TYR A 116 8.35 0.77 -8.94
N LYS A 117 8.43 -0.53 -9.23
CA LYS A 117 9.56 -1.15 -9.93
C LYS A 117 9.38 -1.16 -11.45
N ALA A 118 8.28 -0.63 -11.95
CA ALA A 118 8.03 -0.56 -13.38
C ALA A 118 9.06 0.36 -14.07
N ARG A 119 9.46 -0.01 -15.28
CA ARG A 119 10.44 0.73 -16.07
C ARG A 119 9.94 2.10 -16.56
N ASP A 120 8.63 2.23 -16.72
CA ASP A 120 7.97 3.42 -17.26
C ASP A 120 6.53 3.56 -16.74
N GLN A 121 5.90 4.70 -17.00
CA GLN A 121 4.53 4.98 -16.59
C GLN A 121 3.50 4.01 -17.19
N LYS A 122 3.71 3.53 -18.43
CA LYS A 122 2.81 2.60 -19.11
C LYS A 122 2.80 1.25 -18.39
N ALA A 123 3.98 0.71 -18.07
CA ALA A 123 4.14 -0.53 -17.31
C ALA A 123 3.57 -0.36 -15.88
N ALA A 124 3.85 0.77 -15.21
CA ALA A 124 3.28 1.08 -13.89
C ALA A 124 1.75 1.12 -13.91
N ARG A 125 1.15 1.72 -14.94
CA ARG A 125 -0.31 1.76 -15.12
C ARG A 125 -0.91 0.36 -15.25
N MET A 126 -0.28 -0.52 -16.01
CA MET A 126 -0.72 -1.90 -16.16
C MET A 126 -0.61 -2.66 -14.84
N ASN A 127 0.53 -2.57 -14.15
CA ASN A 127 0.74 -3.21 -12.86
C ASN A 127 -0.26 -2.71 -11.81
N LEU A 128 -0.51 -1.40 -11.76
CA LEU A 128 -1.49 -0.81 -10.84
C LEU A 128 -2.92 -1.29 -11.14
N LYS A 129 -3.30 -1.37 -12.43
CA LYS A 129 -4.61 -1.90 -12.84
C LYS A 129 -4.79 -3.35 -12.40
N VAL A 130 -3.80 -4.20 -12.67
CA VAL A 130 -3.80 -5.62 -12.27
C VAL A 130 -3.92 -5.74 -10.74
N TRP A 131 -3.14 -4.96 -10.01
CA TRP A 131 -3.18 -4.96 -8.55
C TRP A 131 -4.54 -4.51 -7.99
N ILE A 132 -5.12 -3.43 -8.53
CA ILE A 132 -6.45 -2.94 -8.11
C ILE A 132 -7.51 -4.04 -8.32
N ILE A 133 -7.50 -4.71 -9.47
CA ILE A 133 -8.44 -5.81 -9.74
C ILE A 133 -8.23 -6.96 -8.74
N ALA A 134 -6.99 -7.35 -8.47
CA ALA A 134 -6.67 -8.38 -7.49
C ALA A 134 -7.15 -8.02 -6.08
N ALA A 135 -6.89 -6.77 -5.64
CA ALA A 135 -7.35 -6.27 -4.35
C ALA A 135 -8.88 -6.29 -4.22
N LEU A 136 -9.61 -5.81 -5.25
CA LEU A 136 -11.08 -5.80 -5.26
C LEU A 136 -11.69 -7.20 -5.25
N LYS A 137 -11.04 -8.17 -5.90
CA LYS A 137 -11.48 -9.58 -5.95
C LYS A 137 -11.06 -10.42 -4.75
N SER A 138 -10.18 -9.91 -3.89
CA SER A 138 -9.57 -10.67 -2.78
C SER A 138 -10.55 -11.08 -1.68
N LYS A 139 -11.73 -10.45 -1.59
CA LYS A 139 -12.70 -10.58 -0.48
C LYS A 139 -12.12 -10.18 0.89
N ILE A 140 -10.93 -9.56 0.95
CA ILE A 140 -10.31 -9.04 2.15
C ILE A 140 -10.69 -7.57 2.27
N LEU A 141 -11.61 -7.23 3.18
CA LEU A 141 -12.23 -5.90 3.26
C LEU A 141 -11.19 -4.77 3.27
N ALA A 142 -10.16 -4.86 4.10
CA ALA A 142 -9.10 -3.85 4.18
C ALA A 142 -8.39 -3.61 2.83
N PHE A 143 -8.19 -4.66 2.03
CA PHE A 143 -7.60 -4.55 0.69
C PHE A 143 -8.60 -4.10 -0.38
N VAL A 144 -9.87 -4.46 -0.25
CA VAL A 144 -10.96 -3.95 -1.12
C VAL A 144 -11.08 -2.43 -0.96
N GLU A 145 -11.10 -1.93 0.28
CA GLU A 145 -11.14 -0.49 0.58
C GLU A 145 -9.89 0.23 0.06
N LEU A 146 -8.71 -0.37 0.24
CA LEU A 146 -7.46 0.17 -0.26
C LEU A 146 -7.44 0.18 -1.80
N GLY A 147 -7.94 -0.87 -2.45
CA GLY A 147 -8.10 -0.94 -3.91
C GLY A 147 -8.97 0.19 -4.45
N ASN A 148 -10.12 0.44 -3.81
CA ASN A 148 -10.99 1.57 -4.15
C ASN A 148 -10.30 2.93 -3.93
N LYS A 149 -9.55 3.09 -2.83
CA LYS A 149 -8.76 4.29 -2.55
C LYS A 149 -7.72 4.55 -3.64
N PHE A 150 -6.97 3.52 -4.03
CA PHE A 150 -5.94 3.63 -5.06
C PHE A 150 -6.53 3.81 -6.47
N PHE A 151 -7.67 3.21 -6.76
CA PHE A 151 -8.40 3.48 -7.99
C PHE A 151 -8.76 4.97 -8.13
N ARG A 152 -9.30 5.59 -7.07
CA ARG A 152 -9.61 7.03 -7.07
C ARG A 152 -8.38 7.92 -7.18
N LYS A 153 -7.25 7.50 -6.57
CA LYS A 153 -5.99 8.25 -6.55
C LYS A 153 -4.97 7.77 -7.60
N ARG A 154 -5.36 6.93 -8.57
CA ARG A 154 -4.44 6.30 -9.52
C ARG A 154 -3.57 7.28 -10.31
N HIS A 155 -4.11 8.45 -10.66
CA HIS A 155 -3.36 9.48 -11.36
C HIS A 155 -2.20 10.01 -10.51
N PHE A 156 -2.43 10.26 -9.22
CA PHE A 156 -1.41 10.75 -8.31
C PHE A 156 -0.30 9.72 -8.04
N ILE A 157 -0.63 8.41 -8.04
CA ILE A 157 0.36 7.33 -7.96
C ILE A 157 1.22 7.30 -9.24
N LEU A 158 0.59 7.46 -10.41
CA LEU A 158 1.27 7.37 -11.71
C LEU A 158 2.07 8.62 -12.05
N ASN A 159 1.75 9.78 -11.48
CA ASN A 159 2.51 11.02 -11.66
C ASN A 159 3.95 10.91 -11.11
N TYR A 160 4.22 9.98 -10.18
CA TYR A 160 5.57 9.65 -9.72
C TYR A 160 6.52 9.36 -10.90
N PHE A 161 6.04 8.64 -11.93
CA PHE A 161 6.85 8.28 -13.11
C PHE A 161 7.06 9.42 -14.11
N VAL A 162 6.39 10.55 -13.92
CA VAL A 162 6.59 11.76 -14.73
C VAL A 162 7.61 12.69 -14.08
N CYS A 163 7.52 12.85 -12.74
CA CYS A 163 8.28 13.86 -12.00
C CYS A 163 9.46 13.28 -11.22
N ASN A 164 9.49 11.95 -10.95
CA ASN A 164 10.48 11.26 -10.10
C ASN A 164 10.64 11.88 -8.69
N ILE A 165 9.57 12.50 -8.15
CA ILE A 165 9.56 13.07 -6.80
C ILE A 165 8.73 12.21 -5.85
N THR A 166 9.17 12.15 -4.57
CA THR A 166 8.47 11.45 -3.48
C THR A 166 8.22 12.39 -2.31
#